data_0db7b335f6a3666a9f402f0c408411d5
#
_entry.id   0db7b335f6a3666a9f402f0c408411d5
#
_cell.length_a   1.000
_cell.length_b   1.000
_cell.length_c   1.000
_cell.angle_alpha   90.00
_cell.angle_beta   90.00
_cell.angle_gamma   90.00
#
_symmetry.space_group_name_H-M   'P 1'
#
loop_
_entity.id
_entity.type
_entity.pdbx_description
1 polymer ?
#
loop_
_entity_poly.entity_id
_entity_poly.type
_entity_poly.pdbx_seq_one_letter_code
_entity_poly.pdbx_strand_id
1 'polypeptide(L)'
;MFEKICIAKVKYKTMYNIVFAIFLAITFYGCVSPKKNDGKIHVLATTGIIADILSNSLDSSFVVESLMGPGVDPHLYKASAKDVGLLSSADIIVYNGLHLEGKMTEILKKVGRHKLVIAVSDGIPESSLMSLGEGIHDPHIWFDISLYSKGLQHIYWTLNRHYPIQAQSSRDTYEKYQKKLHEMHAWTKQRIELIPAKQRILITAHDAFGYFGRAYGMQVVGLQGISTVAEFGIQDIMRLSALIKQYSIRSIFIESSVPKRSIESVMYNVQASGGSVGIGGQLFSDALDSKSKKAGTYLGMLEANVHTIVSSLK
;
A
#
# COMPACT_ATOMS: atom_id res chain seq x y z
N MET A 1 -52.49 -47.93 -29.49
CA MET A 1 -51.29 -47.34 -30.05
C MET A 1 -51.00 -45.93 -29.47
N PHE A 2 -52.03 -45.15 -29.14
CA PHE A 2 -51.88 -43.78 -28.58
C PHE A 2 -51.39 -43.73 -27.13
N GLU A 3 -51.69 -44.69 -26.27
CA GLU A 3 -51.24 -44.69 -24.84
C GLU A 3 -49.73 -44.86 -24.67
N LYS A 4 -49.09 -45.68 -25.49
CA LYS A 4 -47.62 -45.87 -25.41
C LYS A 4 -46.80 -44.61 -25.79
N ILE A 5 -47.34 -43.75 -26.65
CA ILE A 5 -46.70 -42.50 -27.08
C ILE A 5 -46.80 -41.43 -25.99
N CYS A 6 -47.89 -41.42 -25.23
CA CYS A 6 -48.09 -40.43 -24.12
C CYS A 6 -47.17 -40.72 -22.93
N ILE A 7 -47.00 -42.00 -22.57
CA ILE A 7 -46.10 -42.43 -21.47
C ILE A 7 -44.61 -42.16 -21.82
N ALA A 8 -44.22 -42.34 -23.06
CA ALA A 8 -42.87 -42.05 -23.51
C ALA A 8 -42.54 -40.52 -23.40
N LYS A 9 -43.46 -39.63 -23.84
CA LYS A 9 -43.27 -38.17 -23.75
C LYS A 9 -43.18 -37.67 -22.30
N VAL A 10 -43.93 -38.25 -21.36
CA VAL A 10 -43.87 -37.88 -19.93
C VAL A 10 -42.52 -38.31 -19.34
N LYS A 11 -42.07 -39.56 -19.65
CA LYS A 11 -40.74 -40.02 -19.15
C LYS A 11 -39.57 -39.15 -19.68
N TYR A 12 -39.58 -38.74 -20.94
CA TYR A 12 -38.55 -37.87 -21.50
C TYR A 12 -38.55 -36.49 -20.88
N LYS A 13 -39.71 -35.92 -20.62
CA LYS A 13 -39.84 -34.59 -19.96
C LYS A 13 -39.36 -34.63 -18.50
N THR A 14 -39.65 -35.72 -17.79
CA THR A 14 -39.17 -35.90 -16.41
C THR A 14 -37.67 -36.11 -16.37
N MET A 15 -37.11 -36.92 -17.27
CA MET A 15 -35.66 -37.14 -17.39
C MET A 15 -34.90 -35.88 -17.77
N TYR A 16 -35.44 -35.05 -18.68
CA TYR A 16 -34.86 -33.76 -19.06
C TYR A 16 -34.83 -32.76 -17.87
N ASN A 17 -35.90 -32.70 -17.10
CA ASN A 17 -35.98 -31.85 -15.92
C ASN A 17 -35.00 -32.30 -14.81
N ILE A 18 -34.81 -33.62 -14.65
CA ILE A 18 -33.82 -34.15 -13.68
C ILE A 18 -32.39 -33.84 -14.15
N VAL A 19 -32.08 -34.03 -15.42
CA VAL A 19 -30.75 -33.71 -15.99
C VAL A 19 -30.47 -32.21 -15.92
N PHE A 20 -31.49 -31.37 -16.20
CA PHE A 20 -31.38 -29.92 -16.09
C PHE A 20 -31.20 -29.47 -14.64
N ALA A 21 -31.90 -30.09 -13.68
CA ALA A 21 -31.72 -29.79 -12.24
C ALA A 21 -30.35 -30.23 -11.73
N ILE A 22 -29.79 -31.35 -12.19
CA ILE A 22 -28.46 -31.82 -11.88
C ILE A 22 -27.42 -30.87 -12.48
N PHE A 23 -27.61 -30.44 -13.74
CA PHE A 23 -26.72 -29.46 -14.38
C PHE A 23 -26.73 -28.11 -13.67
N LEU A 24 -27.90 -27.64 -13.21
CA LEU A 24 -28.00 -26.44 -12.42
C LEU A 24 -27.32 -26.56 -11.04
N ALA A 25 -27.41 -27.74 -10.41
CA ALA A 25 -26.75 -28.00 -9.13
C ALA A 25 -25.21 -28.03 -9.23
N ILE A 26 -24.65 -28.49 -10.37
CA ILE A 26 -23.21 -28.53 -10.60
C ILE A 26 -22.64 -27.12 -10.85
N THR A 27 -23.41 -26.19 -11.41
CA THR A 27 -22.96 -24.80 -11.65
C THR A 27 -22.87 -23.95 -10.37
N PHE A 28 -23.46 -24.38 -9.26
CA PHE A 28 -23.35 -23.71 -7.95
C PHE A 28 -22.16 -24.15 -7.10
N TYR A 29 -21.35 -25.12 -7.54
CA TYR A 29 -20.03 -25.33 -6.94
C TYR A 29 -19.08 -24.23 -7.43
N GLY A 30 -19.32 -23.00 -6.96
CA GLY A 30 -18.37 -21.91 -7.14
C GLY A 30 -17.03 -22.34 -6.58
N CYS A 31 -15.96 -22.07 -7.33
CA CYS A 31 -14.58 -22.28 -6.91
C CYS A 31 -14.29 -21.50 -5.62
N VAL A 32 -14.66 -22.06 -4.48
CA VAL A 32 -14.04 -21.71 -3.20
C VAL A 32 -12.65 -22.35 -3.26
N SER A 33 -11.62 -21.58 -3.46
CA SER A 33 -10.24 -22.07 -3.35
C SER A 33 -10.12 -22.76 -1.99
N PRO A 34 -9.73 -24.04 -1.93
CA PRO A 34 -9.64 -24.75 -0.68
C PRO A 34 -8.64 -24.01 0.23
N LYS A 35 -9.04 -23.73 1.47
CA LYS A 35 -8.14 -23.17 2.49
C LYS A 35 -6.94 -24.10 2.60
N LYS A 36 -5.72 -23.57 2.45
CA LYS A 36 -4.50 -24.34 2.67
C LYS A 36 -4.49 -24.82 4.12
N ASN A 37 -4.52 -26.13 4.32
CA ASN A 37 -4.46 -26.74 5.66
C ASN A 37 -3.02 -27.16 5.97
N ASP A 38 -2.10 -26.17 6.02
CA ASP A 38 -0.69 -26.36 6.32
C ASP A 38 -0.34 -26.06 7.79
N GLY A 39 -1.37 -25.86 8.63
CA GLY A 39 -1.23 -25.56 10.05
C GLY A 39 -0.73 -24.14 10.34
N LYS A 40 -0.60 -23.28 9.33
CA LYS A 40 -0.11 -21.91 9.45
C LYS A 40 -1.26 -20.89 9.39
N ILE A 41 -0.98 -19.69 9.89
CA ILE A 41 -1.89 -18.55 9.84
C ILE A 41 -1.60 -17.74 8.55
N HIS A 42 -2.57 -17.68 7.66
CA HIS A 42 -2.44 -16.94 6.40
C HIS A 42 -2.86 -15.49 6.58
N VAL A 43 -1.90 -14.58 6.42
CA VAL A 43 -2.08 -13.12 6.50
C VAL A 43 -2.03 -12.54 5.11
N LEU A 44 -3.09 -11.87 4.69
CA LEU A 44 -3.13 -11.09 3.46
C LEU A 44 -2.96 -9.62 3.78
N ALA A 45 -1.84 -9.04 3.37
CA ALA A 45 -1.60 -7.61 3.43
C ALA A 45 -2.09 -6.94 2.14
N THR A 46 -2.67 -5.76 2.23
CA THR A 46 -3.11 -5.02 1.03
C THR A 46 -1.94 -4.56 0.18
N THR A 47 -0.89 -4.02 0.79
CA THR A 47 0.29 -3.49 0.09
C THR A 47 1.55 -4.30 0.35
N GLY A 48 2.52 -4.20 -0.59
CA GLY A 48 3.84 -4.82 -0.42
C GLY A 48 4.60 -4.31 0.79
N ILE A 49 4.40 -3.04 1.18
CA ILE A 49 5.02 -2.41 2.36
C ILE A 49 4.57 -3.13 3.62
N ILE A 50 3.26 -3.34 3.79
CA ILE A 50 2.70 -4.06 4.95
C ILE A 50 3.18 -5.52 4.94
N ALA A 51 3.15 -6.17 3.77
CA ALA A 51 3.57 -7.56 3.65
C ALA A 51 5.03 -7.76 4.04
N ASP A 52 5.93 -6.86 3.62
CA ASP A 52 7.35 -6.95 3.95
C ASP A 52 7.59 -6.79 5.45
N ILE A 53 6.98 -5.77 6.08
CA ILE A 53 7.11 -5.54 7.52
C ILE A 53 6.63 -6.76 8.32
N LEU A 54 5.47 -7.32 7.97
CA LEU A 54 4.93 -8.49 8.66
C LEU A 54 5.80 -9.72 8.43
N SER A 55 6.29 -9.95 7.20
CA SER A 55 7.19 -11.07 6.90
C SER A 55 8.52 -11.00 7.65
N ASN A 56 8.98 -9.79 7.99
CA ASN A 56 10.21 -9.59 8.75
C ASN A 56 10.01 -9.53 10.27
N SER A 57 8.77 -9.43 10.74
CA SER A 57 8.44 -9.33 12.18
C SER A 57 7.73 -10.56 12.74
N LEU A 58 7.21 -11.44 11.88
CA LEU A 58 6.54 -12.68 12.27
C LEU A 58 7.42 -13.89 11.92
N ASP A 59 7.24 -14.98 12.64
CA ASP A 59 7.96 -16.23 12.38
C ASP A 59 7.26 -17.12 11.33
N SER A 60 7.79 -18.31 11.11
CA SER A 60 7.29 -19.27 10.11
C SER A 60 5.91 -19.86 10.41
N SER A 61 5.31 -19.58 11.57
CA SER A 61 3.92 -19.95 11.86
C SER A 61 2.90 -19.08 11.11
N PHE A 62 3.35 -17.94 10.57
CA PHE A 62 2.58 -17.08 9.68
C PHE A 62 3.06 -17.18 8.24
N VAL A 63 2.13 -17.15 7.31
CA VAL A 63 2.40 -16.99 5.87
C VAL A 63 1.83 -15.66 5.44
N VAL A 64 2.70 -14.74 5.03
CA VAL A 64 2.29 -13.38 4.63
C VAL A 64 2.34 -13.25 3.12
N GLU A 65 1.22 -12.86 2.54
CA GLU A 65 1.09 -12.57 1.10
C GLU A 65 0.64 -11.12 0.90
N SER A 66 1.05 -10.51 -0.22
CA SER A 66 0.59 -9.17 -0.61
C SER A 66 -0.46 -9.24 -1.70
N LEU A 67 -1.53 -8.46 -1.55
CA LEU A 67 -2.56 -8.32 -2.58
C LEU A 67 -2.05 -7.51 -3.77
N MET A 68 -1.41 -6.37 -3.47
CA MET A 68 -0.85 -5.47 -4.48
C MET A 68 0.63 -5.76 -4.68
N GLY A 69 1.03 -5.92 -5.94
CA GLY A 69 2.41 -6.19 -6.33
C GLY A 69 3.29 -4.93 -6.39
N PRO A 70 4.56 -5.09 -6.80
CA PRO A 70 5.47 -3.97 -6.98
C PRO A 70 4.93 -2.91 -7.94
N GLY A 71 5.12 -1.62 -7.60
CA GLY A 71 4.72 -0.50 -8.44
C GLY A 71 3.21 -0.27 -8.58
N VAL A 72 2.38 -1.03 -7.87
CA VAL A 72 0.92 -0.87 -7.90
C VAL A 72 0.50 0.27 -6.98
N ASP A 73 -0.26 1.22 -7.55
CA ASP A 73 -0.83 2.35 -6.82
C ASP A 73 -2.07 1.91 -6.01
N PRO A 74 -2.03 1.98 -4.66
CA PRO A 74 -3.14 1.56 -3.79
C PRO A 74 -4.36 2.48 -3.87
N HIS A 75 -4.21 3.75 -4.21
CA HIS A 75 -5.32 4.69 -4.36
C HIS A 75 -6.23 4.33 -5.53
N LEU A 76 -5.64 3.78 -6.61
CA LEU A 76 -6.35 3.42 -7.83
C LEU A 76 -6.75 1.95 -7.88
N TYR A 77 -6.24 1.12 -6.96
CA TYR A 77 -6.42 -0.31 -7.00
C TYR A 77 -7.87 -0.73 -6.87
N LYS A 78 -8.32 -1.55 -7.83
CA LYS A 78 -9.64 -2.18 -7.81
C LYS A 78 -9.48 -3.68 -7.68
N ALA A 79 -10.04 -4.27 -6.63
CA ALA A 79 -10.00 -5.70 -6.41
C ALA A 79 -10.66 -6.48 -7.57
N SER A 80 -9.95 -7.46 -8.11
CA SER A 80 -10.45 -8.40 -9.10
C SER A 80 -11.22 -9.56 -8.43
N ALA A 81 -11.88 -10.40 -9.21
CA ALA A 81 -12.52 -11.61 -8.68
C ALA A 81 -11.52 -12.56 -8.01
N LYS A 82 -10.27 -12.63 -8.51
CA LYS A 82 -9.19 -13.39 -7.89
C LYS A 82 -8.84 -12.84 -6.52
N ASP A 83 -8.79 -11.52 -6.36
CA ASP A 83 -8.46 -10.86 -5.11
C ASP A 83 -9.54 -11.08 -4.04
N VAL A 84 -10.81 -11.11 -4.46
CA VAL A 84 -11.92 -11.51 -3.58
C VAL A 84 -11.73 -12.95 -3.08
N GLY A 85 -11.24 -13.84 -3.92
CA GLY A 85 -10.85 -15.21 -3.53
C GLY A 85 -9.74 -15.22 -2.47
N LEU A 86 -8.68 -14.42 -2.65
CA LEU A 86 -7.58 -14.28 -1.67
C LEU A 86 -8.08 -13.69 -0.35
N LEU A 87 -8.88 -12.62 -0.39
CA LEU A 87 -9.51 -12.03 0.78
C LEU A 87 -10.38 -13.05 1.53
N SER A 88 -11.07 -13.93 0.80
CA SER A 88 -11.92 -14.96 1.38
C SER A 88 -11.13 -16.11 2.00
N SER A 89 -9.98 -16.49 1.46
CA SER A 89 -9.16 -17.61 1.93
C SER A 89 -8.21 -17.25 3.08
N ALA A 90 -7.79 -15.99 3.19
CA ALA A 90 -6.92 -15.53 4.27
C ALA A 90 -7.59 -15.67 5.66
N ASP A 91 -6.79 -15.93 6.68
CA ASP A 91 -7.23 -15.93 8.09
C ASP A 91 -7.32 -14.51 8.65
N ILE A 92 -6.37 -13.66 8.24
CA ILE A 92 -6.21 -12.29 8.70
C ILE A 92 -5.98 -11.40 7.48
N ILE A 93 -6.56 -10.21 7.50
CA ILE A 93 -6.30 -9.16 6.52
C ILE A 93 -5.69 -7.96 7.24
N VAL A 94 -4.60 -7.43 6.71
CA VAL A 94 -3.96 -6.20 7.21
C VAL A 94 -3.94 -5.17 6.10
N TYR A 95 -4.43 -3.98 6.39
CA TYR A 95 -4.49 -2.86 5.46
C TYR A 95 -3.98 -1.57 6.09
N ASN A 96 -3.69 -0.55 5.30
CA ASN A 96 -3.13 0.69 5.84
C ASN A 96 -4.15 1.50 6.66
N GLY A 97 -5.35 1.63 6.15
CA GLY A 97 -6.36 2.54 6.70
C GLY A 97 -6.25 3.96 6.12
N LEU A 98 -6.91 4.92 6.78
CA LEU A 98 -6.92 6.34 6.39
C LEU A 98 -7.32 6.57 4.92
N HIS A 99 -8.17 5.74 4.37
CA HIS A 99 -8.65 5.77 2.99
C HIS A 99 -7.57 5.55 1.90
N LEU A 100 -6.38 5.01 2.23
CA LEU A 100 -5.40 4.62 1.22
C LEU A 100 -6.04 3.67 0.19
N GLU A 101 -6.66 2.60 0.69
CA GLU A 101 -7.37 1.60 -0.12
C GLU A 101 -8.84 2.00 -0.36
N GLY A 102 -9.08 3.26 -0.73
CA GLY A 102 -10.41 3.83 -0.78
C GLY A 102 -11.43 3.02 -1.60
N LYS A 103 -11.00 2.45 -2.74
CA LYS A 103 -11.86 1.61 -3.60
C LYS A 103 -12.12 0.21 -3.04
N MET A 104 -11.42 -0.19 -1.98
CA MET A 104 -11.61 -1.48 -1.31
C MET A 104 -12.36 -1.36 0.02
N THR A 105 -12.66 -0.16 0.50
CA THR A 105 -13.26 0.09 1.82
C THR A 105 -14.49 -0.77 2.09
N GLU A 106 -15.42 -0.85 1.13
CA GLU A 106 -16.65 -1.63 1.30
C GLU A 106 -16.39 -3.15 1.33
N ILE A 107 -15.41 -3.63 0.57
CA ILE A 107 -15.02 -5.05 0.59
C ILE A 107 -14.39 -5.38 1.94
N LEU A 108 -13.47 -4.55 2.44
CA LEU A 108 -12.81 -4.73 3.74
C LEU A 108 -13.82 -4.71 4.89
N LYS A 109 -14.78 -3.79 4.88
CA LYS A 109 -15.88 -3.75 5.86
C LYS A 109 -16.73 -5.03 5.86
N LYS A 110 -17.07 -5.54 4.66
CA LYS A 110 -17.87 -6.78 4.54
C LYS A 110 -17.10 -7.98 5.07
N VAL A 111 -15.85 -8.12 4.71
CA VAL A 111 -14.99 -9.22 5.16
C VAL A 111 -14.73 -9.14 6.67
N GLY A 112 -14.55 -7.94 7.22
CA GLY A 112 -14.33 -7.68 8.64
C GLY A 112 -15.49 -8.09 9.56
N ARG A 113 -16.68 -8.38 9.02
CA ARG A 113 -17.80 -8.96 9.80
C ARG A 113 -17.56 -10.42 10.22
N HIS A 114 -16.66 -11.12 9.52
CA HIS A 114 -16.47 -12.56 9.66
C HIS A 114 -15.01 -12.95 9.87
N LYS A 115 -14.08 -12.02 9.74
CA LYS A 115 -12.64 -12.23 9.82
C LYS A 115 -11.95 -11.12 10.57
N LEU A 116 -10.75 -11.41 11.08
CA LEU A 116 -9.87 -10.39 11.66
C LEU A 116 -9.31 -9.51 10.54
N VAL A 117 -9.70 -8.25 10.54
CA VAL A 117 -9.21 -7.20 9.64
C VAL A 117 -8.61 -6.10 10.50
N ILE A 118 -7.33 -5.76 10.27
CA ILE A 118 -6.55 -4.84 11.11
C ILE A 118 -6.08 -3.69 10.24
N ALA A 119 -6.36 -2.45 10.63
CA ALA A 119 -5.73 -1.28 10.02
C ALA A 119 -4.42 -0.96 10.75
N VAL A 120 -3.36 -0.70 10.00
CA VAL A 120 -2.08 -0.22 10.56
C VAL A 120 -2.29 1.09 11.32
N SER A 121 -3.11 1.98 10.76
CA SER A 121 -3.43 3.30 11.32
C SER A 121 -4.10 3.25 12.69
N ASP A 122 -4.80 2.15 13.05
CA ASP A 122 -5.48 2.03 14.35
C ASP A 122 -4.49 2.03 15.53
N GLY A 123 -3.22 1.74 15.28
CA GLY A 123 -2.15 1.81 16.27
C GLY A 123 -1.55 3.22 16.45
N ILE A 124 -1.98 4.19 15.67
CA ILE A 124 -1.41 5.54 15.68
C ILE A 124 -2.39 6.50 16.37
N PRO A 125 -1.95 7.23 17.41
CA PRO A 125 -2.80 8.25 18.02
C PRO A 125 -3.27 9.29 17.00
N GLU A 126 -4.56 9.63 17.00
CA GLU A 126 -5.16 10.57 16.06
C GLU A 126 -4.43 11.93 16.06
N SER A 127 -3.97 12.40 17.25
CA SER A 127 -3.17 13.60 17.40
C SER A 127 -1.82 13.57 16.68
N SER A 128 -1.35 12.38 16.28
CA SER A 128 -0.12 12.18 15.51
C SER A 128 -0.38 12.07 14.01
N LEU A 129 -1.64 11.93 13.59
CA LEU A 129 -2.01 11.92 12.18
C LEU A 129 -1.98 13.33 11.59
N MET A 130 -1.63 13.42 10.30
CA MET A 130 -1.67 14.70 9.58
C MET A 130 -3.08 14.93 9.06
N SER A 131 -3.79 15.91 9.62
CA SER A 131 -5.15 16.25 9.23
C SER A 131 -5.17 17.02 7.92
N LEU A 132 -6.12 16.66 7.03
CA LEU A 132 -6.44 17.35 5.78
C LEU A 132 -7.77 18.11 5.90
N GLY A 133 -8.35 18.19 7.10
CA GLY A 133 -9.68 18.74 7.36
C GLY A 133 -10.78 17.69 7.37
N GLU A 134 -11.93 18.03 7.97
CA GLU A 134 -13.16 17.20 7.97
C GLU A 134 -12.98 15.72 8.40
N GLY A 135 -12.03 15.45 9.29
CA GLY A 135 -11.73 14.09 9.78
C GLY A 135 -10.98 13.21 8.75
N ILE A 136 -10.51 13.81 7.66
CA ILE A 136 -9.67 13.14 6.67
C ILE A 136 -8.20 13.32 7.07
N HIS A 137 -7.41 12.26 6.94
CA HIS A 137 -5.99 12.28 7.26
C HIS A 137 -5.16 11.79 6.07
N ASP A 138 -3.92 12.27 6.01
CA ASP A 138 -2.91 11.78 5.09
C ASP A 138 -2.63 10.28 5.37
N PRO A 139 -2.78 9.37 4.40
CA PRO A 139 -2.60 7.94 4.61
C PRO A 139 -1.14 7.47 4.57
N HIS A 140 -0.17 8.29 4.16
CA HIS A 140 1.22 7.89 3.87
C HIS A 140 2.08 7.77 5.14
N ILE A 141 1.51 7.15 6.18
CA ILE A 141 2.11 7.01 7.52
C ILE A 141 3.43 6.26 7.57
N TRP A 142 3.71 5.40 6.58
CA TRP A 142 4.94 4.60 6.50
C TRP A 142 6.21 5.43 6.30
N PHE A 143 6.08 6.68 5.93
CA PHE A 143 7.22 7.58 5.79
C PHE A 143 7.69 8.22 7.11
N ASP A 144 6.90 8.19 8.17
CA ASP A 144 7.38 8.39 9.53
C ASP A 144 7.59 7.01 10.19
N ILE A 145 8.83 6.54 10.18
CA ILE A 145 9.19 5.20 10.67
C ILE A 145 8.76 5.01 12.13
N SER A 146 8.81 6.06 12.94
CA SER A 146 8.42 5.99 14.35
C SER A 146 6.91 5.78 14.54
N LEU A 147 6.08 6.38 13.69
CA LEU A 147 4.64 6.14 13.68
C LEU A 147 4.32 4.75 13.13
N TYR A 148 4.98 4.35 12.06
CA TYR A 148 4.72 3.05 11.44
C TYR A 148 5.14 1.89 12.36
N SER A 149 6.19 2.08 13.16
CA SER A 149 6.56 1.18 14.25
C SER A 149 5.44 0.99 15.29
N LYS A 150 4.67 2.06 15.62
CA LYS A 150 3.49 1.94 16.49
C LYS A 150 2.36 1.16 15.82
N GLY A 151 2.14 1.37 14.51
CA GLY A 151 1.20 0.56 13.73
C GLY A 151 1.56 -0.93 13.77
N LEU A 152 2.83 -1.29 13.56
CA LEU A 152 3.30 -2.65 13.69
C LEU A 152 3.12 -3.20 15.12
N GLN A 153 3.36 -2.38 16.15
CA GLN A 153 3.10 -2.75 17.53
C GLN A 153 1.64 -3.09 17.78
N HIS A 154 0.72 -2.29 17.25
CA HIS A 154 -0.71 -2.55 17.33
C HIS A 154 -1.10 -3.89 16.68
N ILE A 155 -0.57 -4.16 15.48
CA ILE A 155 -0.80 -5.44 14.78
C ILE A 155 -0.30 -6.59 15.66
N TYR A 156 0.95 -6.53 16.17
CA TYR A 156 1.53 -7.58 17.00
C TYR A 156 0.68 -7.87 18.24
N TRP A 157 0.23 -6.84 18.97
CA TRP A 157 -0.63 -7.01 20.14
C TRP A 157 -2.02 -7.54 19.80
N THR A 158 -2.56 -7.17 18.64
CA THR A 158 -3.82 -7.72 18.15
C THR A 158 -3.66 -9.22 17.81
N LEU A 159 -2.57 -9.58 17.15
CA LEU A 159 -2.25 -10.99 16.89
C LEU A 159 -2.06 -11.78 18.20
N ASN A 160 -1.40 -11.19 19.20
CA ASN A 160 -1.21 -11.85 20.50
C ASN A 160 -2.53 -12.13 21.21
N ARG A 161 -3.56 -11.31 21.03
CA ARG A 161 -4.91 -11.57 21.57
C ARG A 161 -5.65 -12.70 20.86
N HIS A 162 -5.47 -12.82 19.54
CA HIS A 162 -6.22 -13.77 18.72
C HIS A 162 -5.46 -15.09 18.48
N TYR A 163 -4.14 -15.05 18.44
CA TYR A 163 -3.23 -16.15 18.14
C TYR A 163 -2.03 -16.14 19.11
N PRO A 164 -2.27 -16.32 20.44
CA PRO A 164 -1.24 -16.10 21.46
C PRO A 164 -0.01 -16.99 21.30
N ILE A 165 -0.18 -18.24 20.89
CA ILE A 165 0.93 -19.20 20.73
C ILE A 165 1.85 -18.72 19.59
N GLN A 166 1.31 -18.42 18.42
CA GLN A 166 2.07 -17.99 17.24
C GLN A 166 2.67 -16.58 17.42
N ALA A 167 1.95 -15.68 18.10
CA ALA A 167 2.49 -14.36 18.39
C ALA A 167 3.64 -14.45 19.42
N GLN A 168 3.53 -15.33 20.41
CA GLN A 168 4.62 -15.55 21.38
C GLN A 168 5.87 -16.13 20.70
N SER A 169 5.73 -17.05 19.74
CA SER A 169 6.87 -17.58 18.98
C SER A 169 7.52 -16.53 18.08
N SER A 170 6.75 -15.54 17.62
CA SER A 170 7.24 -14.42 16.82
C SER A 170 7.92 -13.30 17.61
N ARG A 171 7.89 -13.34 18.95
CA ARG A 171 8.33 -12.24 19.82
C ARG A 171 9.74 -11.77 19.52
N ASP A 172 10.70 -12.67 19.45
CA ASP A 172 12.10 -12.33 19.21
C ASP A 172 12.31 -11.71 17.83
N THR A 173 11.58 -12.20 16.82
CA THR A 173 11.62 -11.66 15.44
C THR A 173 11.03 -10.27 15.40
N TYR A 174 9.90 -10.05 16.07
CA TYR A 174 9.26 -8.76 16.22
C TYR A 174 10.18 -7.73 16.92
N GLU A 175 10.77 -8.07 18.06
CA GLU A 175 11.65 -7.17 18.83
C GLU A 175 12.91 -6.80 18.02
N LYS A 176 13.50 -7.77 17.30
CA LYS A 176 14.65 -7.52 16.40
C LYS A 176 14.27 -6.59 15.28
N TYR A 177 13.07 -6.74 14.71
CA TYR A 177 12.64 -5.87 13.61
C TYR A 177 12.29 -4.46 14.11
N GLN A 178 11.68 -4.32 15.28
CA GLN A 178 11.47 -3.01 15.94
C GLN A 178 12.78 -2.27 16.15
N LYS A 179 13.84 -2.97 16.56
CA LYS A 179 15.18 -2.37 16.69
C LYS A 179 15.70 -1.86 15.34
N LYS A 180 15.55 -2.64 14.26
CA LYS A 180 15.94 -2.20 12.90
C LYS A 180 15.17 -0.96 12.44
N LEU A 181 13.88 -0.87 12.75
CA LEU A 181 13.07 0.32 12.46
C LEU A 181 13.61 1.55 13.20
N HIS A 182 13.94 1.40 14.47
CA HIS A 182 14.51 2.49 15.27
C HIS A 182 15.89 2.94 14.73
N GLU A 183 16.75 2.01 14.37
CA GLU A 183 18.05 2.29 13.76
C GLU A 183 17.90 2.99 12.41
N MET A 184 16.96 2.56 11.56
CA MET A 184 16.66 3.19 10.27
C MET A 184 16.11 4.61 10.46
N HIS A 185 15.24 4.84 11.45
CA HIS A 185 14.76 6.19 11.76
C HIS A 185 15.89 7.14 12.13
N ALA A 186 16.78 6.72 13.04
CA ALA A 186 17.93 7.52 13.45
C ALA A 186 18.89 7.77 12.27
N TRP A 187 19.18 6.75 11.48
CA TRP A 187 20.02 6.86 10.29
C TRP A 187 19.43 7.82 9.26
N THR A 188 18.14 7.73 8.98
CA THR A 188 17.44 8.63 8.04
C THR A 188 17.60 10.09 8.48
N LYS A 189 17.36 10.38 9.76
CA LYS A 189 17.52 11.73 10.33
C LYS A 189 18.93 12.26 10.11
N GLN A 190 19.96 11.49 10.47
CA GLN A 190 21.36 11.87 10.28
C GLN A 190 21.71 12.12 8.80
N ARG A 191 21.16 11.30 7.87
CA ARG A 191 21.41 11.46 6.44
C ARG A 191 20.78 12.72 5.87
N ILE A 192 19.53 13.02 6.24
CA ILE A 192 18.83 14.23 5.78
C ILE A 192 19.48 15.50 6.34
N GLU A 193 20.03 15.45 7.54
CA GLU A 193 20.78 16.57 8.13
C GLU A 193 22.03 16.99 7.31
N LEU A 194 22.54 16.13 6.44
CA LEU A 194 23.63 16.46 5.50
C LEU A 194 23.21 17.42 4.39
N ILE A 195 21.92 17.57 4.13
CA ILE A 195 21.38 18.53 3.17
C ILE A 195 21.33 19.90 3.86
N PRO A 196 21.88 20.98 3.26
CA PRO A 196 21.75 22.31 3.82
C PRO A 196 20.28 22.71 4.03
N ALA A 197 19.96 23.34 5.16
CA ALA A 197 18.58 23.61 5.56
C ALA A 197 17.75 24.33 4.47
N LYS A 198 18.34 25.26 3.74
CA LYS A 198 17.71 25.99 2.62
C LYS A 198 17.42 25.11 1.39
N GLN A 199 18.04 23.92 1.30
CA GLN A 199 17.86 22.98 0.18
C GLN A 199 16.97 21.81 0.56
N ARG A 200 16.46 21.74 1.79
CA ARG A 200 15.55 20.66 2.24
C ARG A 200 14.14 20.87 1.70
N ILE A 201 14.03 20.99 0.39
CA ILE A 201 12.74 21.10 -0.31
C ILE A 201 12.64 19.91 -1.27
N LEU A 202 11.65 19.05 -1.02
CA LEU A 202 11.39 17.83 -1.78
C LEU A 202 10.18 18.05 -2.67
N ILE A 203 10.38 18.01 -4.00
CA ILE A 203 9.29 18.11 -4.98
C ILE A 203 9.06 16.75 -5.63
N THR A 204 7.82 16.26 -5.55
CA THR A 204 7.41 14.90 -5.95
C THR A 204 6.21 14.93 -6.88
N ALA A 205 5.89 13.79 -7.51
CA ALA A 205 4.78 13.69 -8.44
C ALA A 205 3.41 13.76 -7.73
N HIS A 206 3.28 13.19 -6.52
CA HIS A 206 2.12 13.40 -5.65
C HIS A 206 2.57 13.67 -4.22
N ASP A 207 1.66 14.12 -3.36
CA ASP A 207 1.96 14.55 -1.99
C ASP A 207 1.95 13.37 -1.01
N ALA A 208 2.85 12.40 -1.23
CA ALA A 208 3.00 11.22 -0.36
C ALA A 208 4.00 11.41 0.77
N PHE A 209 4.90 12.37 0.68
CA PHE A 209 6.05 12.48 1.59
C PHE A 209 5.81 13.44 2.77
N GLY A 210 4.56 13.82 3.06
CA GLY A 210 4.24 14.74 4.14
C GLY A 210 4.76 14.29 5.50
N TYR A 211 4.54 13.02 5.87
CA TYR A 211 5.08 12.44 7.11
C TYR A 211 6.61 12.38 7.12
N PHE A 212 7.25 12.11 5.97
CA PHE A 212 8.70 12.18 5.84
C PHE A 212 9.21 13.60 6.12
N GLY A 213 8.58 14.59 5.51
CA GLY A 213 8.92 15.99 5.73
C GLY A 213 8.85 16.38 7.19
N ARG A 214 7.75 16.04 7.87
CA ARG A 214 7.54 16.30 9.29
C ARG A 214 8.57 15.59 10.19
N ALA A 215 8.85 14.31 9.91
CA ALA A 215 9.75 13.52 10.75
C ALA A 215 11.22 13.91 10.62
N TYR A 216 11.65 14.34 9.43
CA TYR A 216 13.06 14.56 9.11
C TYR A 216 13.41 16.02 8.73
N GLY A 217 12.48 16.95 8.88
CA GLY A 217 12.74 18.39 8.69
C GLY A 217 12.92 18.79 7.23
N MET A 218 12.08 18.28 6.34
CA MET A 218 12.01 18.68 4.94
C MET A 218 10.68 19.37 4.62
N GLN A 219 10.69 20.38 3.78
CA GLN A 219 9.50 20.90 3.13
C GLN A 219 9.14 19.99 1.95
N VAL A 220 7.92 19.51 1.90
CA VAL A 220 7.44 18.64 0.82
C VAL A 220 6.39 19.36 0.00
N VAL A 221 6.43 19.21 -1.33
CA VAL A 221 5.45 19.77 -2.24
C VAL A 221 5.17 18.78 -3.37
N GLY A 222 3.97 18.21 -3.41
CA GLY A 222 3.49 17.38 -4.50
C GLY A 222 2.95 18.19 -5.66
N LEU A 223 3.07 17.66 -6.88
CA LEU A 223 2.35 18.17 -8.05
C LEU A 223 0.86 17.83 -7.96
N GLN A 224 0.56 16.55 -7.75
CA GLN A 224 -0.80 16.09 -7.41
C GLN A 224 -1.01 16.16 -5.90
N GLY A 225 -2.29 16.16 -5.48
CA GLY A 225 -2.66 16.08 -4.08
C GLY A 225 -2.29 14.73 -3.43
N ILE A 226 -2.78 14.55 -2.19
CA ILE A 226 -2.54 13.34 -1.36
C ILE A 226 -2.99 12.05 -2.07
N SER A 227 -4.06 12.07 -2.82
CA SER A 227 -4.52 10.91 -3.60
C SER A 227 -4.27 11.12 -5.09
N THR A 228 -3.70 10.10 -5.73
CA THR A 228 -3.47 10.04 -7.18
C THR A 228 -4.76 9.94 -7.99
N VAL A 229 -5.92 9.78 -7.34
CA VAL A 229 -7.25 9.84 -7.97
C VAL A 229 -7.55 11.24 -8.51
N ALA A 230 -7.05 12.28 -7.83
CA ALA A 230 -7.20 13.66 -8.30
C ALA A 230 -6.16 13.97 -9.39
N GLU A 231 -6.63 14.42 -10.55
CA GLU A 231 -5.74 14.85 -11.63
C GLU A 231 -5.17 16.25 -11.35
N PHE A 232 -3.95 16.50 -11.80
CA PHE A 232 -3.33 17.82 -11.76
C PHE A 232 -3.66 18.59 -13.05
N GLY A 233 -3.72 19.93 -12.93
CA GLY A 233 -3.99 20.83 -14.05
C GLY A 233 -2.80 21.72 -14.41
N ILE A 234 -2.98 22.55 -15.44
CA ILE A 234 -1.96 23.54 -15.88
C ILE A 234 -1.60 24.49 -14.73
N GLN A 235 -2.56 24.86 -13.88
CA GLN A 235 -2.30 25.76 -12.74
C GLN A 235 -1.35 25.14 -11.73
N ASP A 236 -1.43 23.83 -11.49
CA ASP A 236 -0.52 23.13 -10.58
C ASP A 236 0.90 23.10 -11.13
N ILE A 237 1.04 22.86 -12.45
CA ILE A 237 2.35 22.93 -13.13
C ILE A 237 2.92 24.35 -13.00
N MET A 238 2.12 25.39 -13.23
CA MET A 238 2.58 26.78 -13.14
C MET A 238 2.96 27.16 -11.71
N ARG A 239 2.14 26.79 -10.70
CA ARG A 239 2.40 27.00 -9.28
C ARG A 239 3.73 26.37 -8.88
N LEU A 240 3.95 25.11 -9.23
CA LEU A 240 5.15 24.38 -8.88
C LEU A 240 6.39 24.93 -9.63
N SER A 241 6.24 25.31 -10.91
CA SER A 241 7.31 25.95 -11.68
C SER A 241 7.72 27.30 -11.11
N ALA A 242 6.79 28.09 -10.61
CA ALA A 242 7.08 29.36 -9.91
C ALA A 242 7.86 29.12 -8.62
N LEU A 243 7.46 28.13 -7.81
CA LEU A 243 8.15 27.76 -6.58
C LEU A 243 9.59 27.28 -6.87
N ILE A 244 9.79 26.45 -7.90
CA ILE A 244 11.12 25.97 -8.33
C ILE A 244 12.03 27.15 -8.65
N LYS A 245 11.56 28.13 -9.38
CA LYS A 245 12.34 29.34 -9.73
C LYS A 245 12.60 30.21 -8.49
N GLN A 246 11.59 30.46 -7.66
CA GLN A 246 11.69 31.29 -6.46
C GLN A 246 12.75 30.76 -5.49
N TYR A 247 12.82 29.45 -5.30
CA TYR A 247 13.75 28.83 -4.35
C TYR A 247 15.02 28.27 -5.03
N SER A 248 15.17 28.47 -6.36
CA SER A 248 16.31 27.96 -7.15
C SER A 248 16.52 26.46 -6.96
N ILE A 249 15.41 25.70 -6.97
CA ILE A 249 15.42 24.25 -6.76
C ILE A 249 16.04 23.58 -7.97
N ARG A 250 17.07 22.75 -7.74
CA ARG A 250 17.84 22.11 -8.80
C ARG A 250 17.31 20.74 -9.20
N SER A 251 16.61 20.05 -8.30
CA SER A 251 16.17 18.67 -8.50
C SER A 251 14.72 18.47 -8.07
N ILE A 252 13.96 17.77 -8.91
CA ILE A 252 12.60 17.28 -8.66
C ILE A 252 12.58 15.78 -8.90
N PHE A 253 11.63 15.05 -8.32
CA PHE A 253 11.69 13.60 -8.27
C PHE A 253 10.47 12.96 -8.94
N ILE A 254 10.73 11.92 -9.76
CA ILE A 254 9.70 11.01 -10.25
C ILE A 254 9.41 9.94 -9.21
N GLU A 255 8.27 9.25 -9.34
CA GLU A 255 7.87 8.19 -8.43
C GLU A 255 7.60 6.88 -9.17
N SER A 256 7.76 5.75 -8.46
CA SER A 256 7.61 4.41 -9.05
C SER A 256 6.15 4.04 -9.33
N SER A 257 5.20 4.59 -8.57
CA SER A 257 3.75 4.31 -8.66
C SER A 257 2.98 5.35 -9.49
N VAL A 258 3.63 6.47 -9.90
CA VAL A 258 3.00 7.57 -10.63
C VAL A 258 3.65 7.74 -12.00
N PRO A 259 2.90 8.02 -13.09
CA PRO A 259 3.48 8.24 -14.40
C PRO A 259 4.51 9.39 -14.40
N LYS A 260 5.73 9.15 -14.86
CA LYS A 260 6.83 10.13 -14.86
C LYS A 260 6.52 11.41 -15.65
N ARG A 261 5.62 11.32 -16.65
CA ARG A 261 5.20 12.47 -17.48
C ARG A 261 4.67 13.64 -16.66
N SER A 262 4.08 13.39 -15.49
CA SER A 262 3.56 14.45 -14.62
C SER A 262 4.70 15.39 -14.18
N ILE A 263 5.77 14.87 -13.63
CA ILE A 263 6.94 15.65 -13.20
C ILE A 263 7.76 16.17 -14.38
N GLU A 264 7.89 15.40 -15.45
CA GLU A 264 8.54 15.87 -16.68
C GLU A 264 7.86 17.12 -17.25
N SER A 265 6.53 17.23 -17.17
CA SER A 265 5.78 18.43 -17.59
C SER A 265 6.16 19.68 -16.80
N VAL A 266 6.41 19.54 -15.49
CA VAL A 266 6.90 20.64 -14.66
C VAL A 266 8.32 21.05 -15.08
N MET A 267 9.21 20.07 -15.28
CA MET A 267 10.58 20.31 -15.74
C MET A 267 10.59 21.09 -17.06
N TYR A 268 9.83 20.65 -18.06
CA TYR A 268 9.74 21.33 -19.36
C TYR A 268 9.16 22.75 -19.23
N ASN A 269 8.17 22.97 -18.38
CA ASN A 269 7.60 24.30 -18.16
C ASN A 269 8.62 25.25 -17.52
N VAL A 270 9.40 24.79 -16.53
CA VAL A 270 10.50 25.58 -15.94
C VAL A 270 11.54 25.93 -16.98
N GLN A 271 11.98 24.99 -17.79
CA GLN A 271 12.97 25.20 -18.85
C GLN A 271 12.48 26.16 -19.93
N ALA A 272 11.25 25.98 -20.42
CA ALA A 272 10.62 26.86 -21.40
C ALA A 272 10.46 28.31 -20.90
N SER A 273 10.38 28.51 -19.60
CA SER A 273 10.30 29.84 -18.96
C SER A 273 11.66 30.38 -18.49
N GLY A 274 12.79 29.86 -19.04
CA GLY A 274 14.15 30.34 -18.78
C GLY A 274 14.77 29.89 -17.43
N GLY A 275 14.12 28.95 -16.72
CA GLY A 275 14.66 28.34 -15.51
C GLY A 275 15.49 27.07 -15.81
N SER A 276 16.08 26.50 -14.76
CA SER A 276 16.82 25.23 -14.84
C SER A 276 16.43 24.33 -13.67
N VAL A 277 15.98 23.14 -14.00
CA VAL A 277 15.71 22.07 -13.02
C VAL A 277 15.92 20.71 -13.71
N GLY A 278 16.39 19.71 -12.97
CA GLY A 278 16.61 18.35 -13.47
C GLY A 278 15.82 17.32 -12.67
N ILE A 279 15.73 16.10 -13.19
CA ILE A 279 15.22 14.94 -12.45
C ILE A 279 16.34 14.44 -11.52
N GLY A 280 16.12 14.55 -10.22
CA GLY A 280 17.07 14.10 -9.19
C GLY A 280 17.10 12.58 -9.01
N GLY A 281 16.11 11.89 -9.52
CA GLY A 281 16.00 10.43 -9.47
C GLY A 281 14.57 9.97 -9.27
N GLN A 282 14.41 8.64 -9.12
CA GLN A 282 13.14 8.00 -8.82
C GLN A 282 13.04 7.67 -7.34
N LEU A 283 11.90 7.99 -6.74
CA LEU A 283 11.53 7.60 -5.39
C LEU A 283 10.47 6.50 -5.43
N PHE A 284 10.46 5.69 -4.40
CA PHE A 284 9.40 4.72 -4.14
C PHE A 284 8.44 5.34 -3.13
N SER A 285 7.20 5.60 -3.55
CA SER A 285 6.18 6.19 -2.68
C SER A 285 5.24 5.12 -2.10
N ASP A 286 4.30 4.62 -2.88
CA ASP A 286 3.19 3.79 -2.41
C ASP A 286 3.45 2.29 -2.57
N ALA A 287 4.52 1.92 -3.25
CA ALA A 287 4.86 0.54 -3.53
C ALA A 287 6.37 0.29 -3.45
N LEU A 288 6.71 -0.94 -3.05
CA LEU A 288 8.08 -1.46 -3.13
C LEU A 288 8.47 -1.78 -4.58
N ASP A 289 9.77 -1.92 -4.82
CA ASP A 289 10.30 -2.54 -6.04
C ASP A 289 10.10 -4.07 -6.03
N SER A 290 10.52 -4.74 -7.08
CA SER A 290 10.53 -6.21 -7.14
C SER A 290 11.37 -6.80 -6.01
N LYS A 291 10.94 -7.95 -5.47
CA LYS A 291 11.59 -8.62 -4.32
C LYS A 291 13.08 -8.93 -4.52
N SER A 292 13.53 -9.04 -5.77
CA SER A 292 14.93 -9.30 -6.10
C SER A 292 15.85 -8.08 -5.98
N LYS A 293 15.27 -6.88 -5.80
CA LYS A 293 16.03 -5.63 -5.69
C LYS A 293 16.09 -5.12 -4.25
N LYS A 294 17.06 -4.24 -3.96
CA LYS A 294 17.24 -3.66 -2.62
C LYS A 294 15.97 -2.95 -2.12
N ALA A 295 15.35 -2.13 -2.96
CA ALA A 295 14.09 -1.44 -2.64
C ALA A 295 12.84 -2.37 -2.64
N GLY A 296 13.01 -3.67 -2.82
CA GLY A 296 11.96 -4.69 -2.66
C GLY A 296 11.60 -5.01 -1.20
N THR A 297 12.28 -4.38 -0.23
CA THR A 297 11.94 -4.40 1.19
C THR A 297 11.65 -3.00 1.70
N TYR A 298 10.88 -2.87 2.78
CA TYR A 298 10.55 -1.56 3.36
C TYR A 298 11.79 -0.78 3.79
N LEU A 299 12.70 -1.40 4.53
CA LEU A 299 13.95 -0.75 4.94
C LEU A 299 14.84 -0.41 3.74
N GLY A 300 14.91 -1.30 2.75
CA GLY A 300 15.67 -1.06 1.52
C GLY A 300 15.08 0.06 0.66
N MET A 301 13.75 0.19 0.62
CA MET A 301 13.04 1.30 -0.03
C MET A 301 13.40 2.64 0.64
N LEU A 302 13.31 2.71 1.97
CA LEU A 302 13.66 3.91 2.72
C LEU A 302 15.12 4.31 2.48
N GLU A 303 16.03 3.35 2.54
CA GLU A 303 17.45 3.58 2.28
C GLU A 303 17.69 4.11 0.86
N ALA A 304 17.06 3.51 -0.15
CA ALA A 304 17.16 3.96 -1.55
C ALA A 304 16.63 5.39 -1.72
N ASN A 305 15.45 5.69 -1.14
CA ASN A 305 14.87 7.03 -1.18
C ASN A 305 15.78 8.07 -0.52
N VAL A 306 16.30 7.79 0.66
CA VAL A 306 17.19 8.70 1.39
C VAL A 306 18.48 8.95 0.62
N HIS A 307 19.09 7.90 0.04
CA HIS A 307 20.26 8.07 -0.81
C HIS A 307 19.98 8.93 -2.04
N THR A 308 18.87 8.69 -2.72
CA THR A 308 18.46 9.47 -3.91
C THR A 308 18.25 10.94 -3.55
N ILE A 309 17.51 11.21 -2.47
CA ILE A 309 17.23 12.58 -1.99
C ILE A 309 18.53 13.31 -1.61
N VAL A 310 19.36 12.68 -0.76
CA VAL A 310 20.62 13.30 -0.29
C VAL A 310 21.60 13.56 -1.43
N SER A 311 21.74 12.62 -2.36
CA SER A 311 22.67 12.77 -3.50
C SER A 311 22.25 13.90 -4.45
N SER A 312 20.95 14.19 -4.55
CA SER A 312 20.41 15.15 -5.51
C SER A 312 20.20 16.55 -4.92
N LEU A 313 20.09 16.67 -3.59
CA LEU A 313 19.84 17.94 -2.89
C LEU A 313 21.06 18.47 -2.11
N LYS A 314 22.11 17.69 -1.96
CA LYS A 314 23.37 18.11 -1.37
C LYS A 314 24.28 18.70 -2.47
#